data_5ac04a16f6f570139da26957d42c5c5b
#
_entry.id   5ac04a16f6f570139da26957d42c5c5b
#
_cell.length_a   1.000
_cell.length_b   1.000
_cell.length_c   1.000
_cell.angle_alpha   90.00
_cell.angle_beta   90.00
_cell.angle_gamma   90.00
#
_symmetry.space_group_name_H-M   'P 1'
#
loop_
_entity.id
_entity.type
_entity.pdbx_description
1 polymer ?
#
loop_
_entity_poly.entity_id
_entity_poly.type
_entity_poly.pdbx_seq_one_letter_code
_entity_poly.pdbx_strand_id
1 'polypeptide(L)'
;MAKKLGKGLGRGLDAIFATENVEIVTDNDKIVEIALDEIKKNPYQPRTYFNEEKLNELKESIEKNGLLQPIIVKKAVKGYYIIAGERRYRAFELLGRKEIPAIIKEMTDEEMMIFAVLENLQREDLSALEESESYKNLMDKMSLTQEELAKKLGKSRPYIANSLRLLKLPTEIKNKLEQGVISAAHARTLLSLKTKKAMEEVCALVIDRKMSVRELEEYVAKLLKPKEIKKPKAKDIFIEEQENNLKKLLGTSVTIKQSRNKKGKIEIEFKDNDEFERIISLFKDE
;
A
#
# COMPACT_ATOMS: atom_id res chain seq x y z
N MET A 1 27.97 26.68 11.54
CA MET A 1 26.60 26.31 11.95
C MET A 1 26.22 24.99 11.30
N ALA A 2 26.32 23.90 12.03
CA ALA A 2 26.02 22.56 11.51
C ALA A 2 24.51 22.28 11.60
N LYS A 3 23.88 21.98 10.46
CA LYS A 3 22.47 21.57 10.37
C LYS A 3 22.30 20.20 11.02
N LYS A 4 21.47 20.12 12.06
CA LYS A 4 21.00 18.87 12.66
C LYS A 4 20.18 18.08 11.62
N LEU A 5 20.70 16.94 11.15
CA LEU A 5 19.95 15.94 10.40
C LEU A 5 18.96 15.23 11.34
N GLY A 6 17.81 14.87 10.77
CA GLY A 6 16.59 14.48 11.46
C GLY A 6 16.68 13.25 12.36
N LYS A 7 16.22 13.45 13.59
CA LYS A 7 15.96 12.45 14.63
C LYS A 7 14.65 11.69 14.35
N GLY A 8 14.60 10.80 13.36
CA GLY A 8 13.35 10.09 13.07
C GLY A 8 13.44 8.56 13.01
N LEU A 9 14.56 8.01 12.54
CA LEU A 9 14.72 6.57 12.33
C LEU A 9 15.41 5.81 13.47
N GLY A 10 16.24 6.47 14.28
CA GLY A 10 17.01 5.80 15.34
C GLY A 10 16.16 5.27 16.51
N ARG A 11 15.07 5.92 16.87
CA ARG A 11 14.28 5.56 18.06
C ARG A 11 13.47 4.26 17.94
N GLY A 12 13.11 3.83 16.74
CA GLY A 12 12.37 2.58 16.53
C GLY A 12 13.29 1.37 16.58
N LEU A 13 14.49 1.49 16.02
CA LEU A 13 15.51 0.43 16.04
C LEU A 13 16.09 0.25 17.44
N ASP A 14 16.45 1.34 18.12
CA ASP A 14 16.91 1.30 19.50
C ASP A 14 15.87 0.69 20.44
N ALA A 15 14.56 0.86 20.19
CA ALA A 15 13.50 0.26 20.99
C ALA A 15 13.36 -1.25 20.79
N ILE A 16 13.64 -1.78 19.59
CA ILE A 16 13.60 -3.22 19.30
C ILE A 16 14.84 -3.90 19.90
N PHE A 17 15.99 -3.26 19.79
CA PHE A 17 17.23 -3.77 20.38
C PHE A 17 17.33 -3.54 21.89
N ALA A 18 16.68 -2.49 22.44
CA ALA A 18 16.64 -2.24 23.88
C ALA A 18 15.65 -3.15 24.64
N THR A 19 14.62 -3.71 23.97
CA THR A 19 13.66 -4.59 24.65
C THR A 19 14.10 -6.06 24.70
N GLU A 20 15.04 -6.50 23.88
CA GLU A 20 15.50 -7.91 23.85
C GLU A 20 17.00 -8.05 23.52
N ASN A 21 17.89 -7.21 24.05
CA ASN A 21 19.37 -7.39 24.05
C ASN A 21 20.02 -7.95 22.74
N VAL A 22 19.51 -7.62 21.57
CA VAL A 22 20.20 -7.91 20.33
C VAL A 22 21.03 -6.70 19.91
N GLU A 23 22.05 -6.37 20.68
CA GLU A 23 23.15 -5.57 20.18
C GLU A 23 23.88 -6.37 19.11
N ILE A 24 23.82 -5.91 17.86
CA ILE A 24 24.37 -6.64 16.69
C ILE A 24 25.85 -6.88 16.83
N VAL A 25 26.57 -5.94 17.43
CA VAL A 25 28.00 -6.05 17.78
C VAL A 25 28.22 -5.30 19.08
N THR A 26 28.75 -5.94 20.09
CA THR A 26 29.18 -5.32 21.34
C THR A 26 30.71 -5.32 21.42
N ASP A 27 31.28 -4.42 22.21
CA ASP A 27 32.72 -4.36 22.44
C ASP A 27 33.31 -5.68 23.04
N ASN A 28 32.43 -6.57 23.53
CA ASN A 28 32.80 -7.87 24.12
C ASN A 28 32.68 -9.04 23.12
N ASP A 29 32.22 -8.82 21.89
CA ASP A 29 32.07 -9.89 20.91
C ASP A 29 33.42 -10.42 20.44
N LYS A 30 33.64 -11.73 20.58
CA LYS A 30 34.86 -12.35 20.11
C LYS A 30 34.79 -12.61 18.62
N ILE A 31 35.78 -12.07 17.89
CA ILE A 31 35.99 -12.38 16.48
C ILE A 31 36.70 -13.73 16.41
N VAL A 32 36.16 -14.63 15.62
CA VAL A 32 36.74 -15.98 15.37
C VAL A 32 36.85 -16.20 13.86
N GLU A 33 37.92 -16.90 13.46
CA GLU A 33 38.03 -17.34 12.06
C GLU A 33 37.19 -18.61 11.88
N ILE A 34 36.30 -18.58 10.87
CA ILE A 34 35.41 -19.69 10.53
C ILE A 34 35.70 -20.12 9.10
N ALA A 35 35.79 -21.43 8.88
CA ALA A 35 35.96 -22.01 7.56
C ALA A 35 34.74 -21.69 6.67
N LEU A 36 34.98 -21.24 5.42
CA LEU A 36 33.93 -20.84 4.49
C LEU A 36 32.98 -22.00 4.14
N ASP A 37 33.46 -23.22 4.11
CA ASP A 37 32.67 -24.42 3.84
C ASP A 37 31.70 -24.80 4.96
N GLU A 38 31.92 -24.30 6.19
CA GLU A 38 31.01 -24.45 7.31
C GLU A 38 29.89 -23.42 7.31
N ILE A 39 29.97 -22.38 6.45
CA ILE A 39 29.04 -21.28 6.45
C ILE A 39 27.97 -21.47 5.35
N LYS A 40 26.71 -21.38 5.74
CA LYS A 40 25.55 -21.54 4.88
C LYS A 40 24.82 -20.19 4.74
N LYS A 41 24.23 -19.99 3.56
CA LYS A 41 23.39 -18.82 3.32
C LYS A 41 22.15 -18.84 4.20
N ASN A 42 21.71 -17.66 4.60
CA ASN A 42 20.47 -17.51 5.38
C ASN A 42 19.26 -17.94 4.53
N PRO A 43 18.50 -18.97 4.94
CA PRO A 43 17.32 -19.43 4.20
C PRO A 43 16.17 -18.40 4.16
N TYR A 44 16.24 -17.35 4.97
CA TYR A 44 15.24 -16.31 5.05
C TYR A 44 15.61 -15.04 4.30
N GLN A 45 16.80 -15.00 3.65
CA GLN A 45 17.24 -13.82 2.91
C GLN A 45 16.68 -13.81 1.49
N PRO A 46 15.84 -12.83 1.10
CA PRO A 46 15.19 -12.82 -0.22
C PRO A 46 16.13 -12.37 -1.34
N ARG A 47 17.30 -11.82 -1.02
CA ARG A 47 18.21 -11.25 -2.00
C ARG A 47 18.95 -12.31 -2.80
N THR A 48 18.52 -12.49 -4.05
CA THR A 48 19.18 -13.40 -5.03
C THR A 48 20.10 -12.67 -6.00
N TYR A 49 19.89 -11.36 -6.22
CA TYR A 49 20.64 -10.60 -7.21
C TYR A 49 21.65 -9.66 -6.55
N PHE A 50 22.91 -9.74 -7.00
CA PHE A 50 24.02 -8.89 -6.55
C PHE A 50 24.66 -8.26 -7.78
N ASN A 51 24.92 -6.96 -7.73
CA ASN A 51 25.65 -6.26 -8.77
C ASN A 51 27.10 -6.71 -8.74
N GLU A 52 27.55 -7.32 -9.82
CA GLU A 52 28.88 -7.90 -9.98
C GLU A 52 29.99 -6.85 -9.91
N GLU A 53 29.77 -5.64 -10.46
CA GLU A 53 30.75 -4.54 -10.43
C GLU A 53 31.02 -4.15 -8.97
N LYS A 54 29.96 -3.88 -8.19
CA LYS A 54 30.09 -3.53 -6.77
C LYS A 54 30.64 -4.66 -5.91
N LEU A 55 30.52 -5.91 -6.33
CA LEU A 55 31.10 -7.06 -5.64
C LEU A 55 32.60 -7.14 -5.93
N ASN A 56 33.02 -6.86 -7.17
CA ASN A 56 34.44 -6.80 -7.55
C ASN A 56 35.17 -5.65 -6.88
N GLU A 57 34.58 -4.45 -6.79
CA GLU A 57 35.12 -3.33 -6.03
C GLU A 57 35.36 -3.72 -4.55
N LEU A 58 34.39 -4.40 -3.93
CA LEU A 58 34.53 -4.87 -2.55
C LEU A 58 35.62 -5.93 -2.40
N LYS A 59 35.75 -6.84 -3.36
CA LYS A 59 36.82 -7.85 -3.43
C LYS A 59 38.19 -7.19 -3.45
N GLU A 60 38.41 -6.21 -4.36
CA GLU A 60 39.69 -5.47 -4.44
C GLU A 60 40.01 -4.71 -3.15
N SER A 61 38.99 -4.10 -2.54
CA SER A 61 39.15 -3.42 -1.27
C SER A 61 39.57 -4.35 -0.14
N ILE A 62 38.95 -5.53 -0.06
CA ILE A 62 39.28 -6.55 0.93
C ILE A 62 40.69 -7.13 0.69
N GLU A 63 41.06 -7.30 -0.58
CA GLU A 63 42.40 -7.79 -0.92
C GLU A 63 43.50 -6.82 -0.47
N LYS A 64 43.28 -5.52 -0.61
CA LYS A 64 44.25 -4.47 -0.27
C LYS A 64 44.29 -4.13 1.22
N ASN A 65 43.13 -4.05 1.86
CA ASN A 65 43.00 -3.51 3.21
C ASN A 65 42.60 -4.51 4.28
N GLY A 66 42.33 -5.75 3.87
CA GLY A 66 41.73 -6.75 4.75
C GLY A 66 40.22 -6.49 5.01
N LEU A 67 39.63 -7.35 5.83
CA LEU A 67 38.23 -7.21 6.22
C LEU A 67 38.12 -6.32 7.46
N LEU A 68 37.62 -5.09 7.27
CA LEU A 68 37.47 -4.11 8.36
C LEU A 68 36.35 -4.47 9.35
N GLN A 69 35.30 -5.15 8.88
CA GLN A 69 34.17 -5.55 9.70
C GLN A 69 33.92 -7.04 9.50
N PRO A 70 33.94 -7.87 10.56
CA PRO A 70 33.63 -9.29 10.47
C PRO A 70 32.19 -9.53 9.98
N ILE A 71 31.93 -10.72 9.46
CA ILE A 71 30.54 -11.16 9.21
C ILE A 71 29.89 -11.57 10.53
N ILE A 72 28.56 -11.58 10.55
CA ILE A 72 27.80 -12.07 11.70
C ILE A 72 27.13 -13.38 11.31
N VAL A 73 27.31 -14.38 12.14
CA VAL A 73 26.79 -15.73 11.91
C VAL A 73 26.06 -16.25 13.13
N LYS A 74 25.08 -17.14 12.90
CA LYS A 74 24.38 -17.91 13.92
C LYS A 74 24.85 -19.36 13.86
N LYS A 75 25.08 -19.98 15.02
CA LYS A 75 25.36 -21.41 15.10
C LYS A 75 24.15 -22.23 14.63
N ALA A 76 24.38 -23.18 13.74
CA ALA A 76 23.40 -24.15 13.24
C ALA A 76 23.67 -25.54 13.79
N VAL A 77 22.82 -26.52 13.50
CA VAL A 77 23.06 -27.94 13.87
C VAL A 77 24.33 -28.47 13.21
N LYS A 78 24.62 -28.03 11.98
CA LYS A 78 25.89 -28.28 11.28
C LYS A 78 26.37 -26.97 10.66
N GLY A 79 27.48 -26.41 11.19
CA GLY A 79 28.07 -25.16 10.72
C GLY A 79 27.31 -23.91 11.19
N TYR A 80 27.28 -22.91 10.34
CA TYR A 80 26.78 -21.57 10.67
C TYR A 80 25.85 -21.03 9.58
N TYR A 81 24.90 -20.18 9.94
CA TYR A 81 24.12 -19.40 8.99
C TYR A 81 24.54 -17.93 9.02
N ILE A 82 24.71 -17.32 7.85
CA ILE A 82 25.02 -15.88 7.74
C ILE A 82 23.79 -15.08 8.19
N ILE A 83 23.97 -14.20 9.17
CA ILE A 83 22.97 -13.21 9.59
C ILE A 83 23.15 -11.91 8.81
N ALA A 84 24.41 -11.41 8.79
CA ALA A 84 24.78 -10.19 8.07
C ALA A 84 26.18 -10.33 7.45
N GLY A 85 26.37 -9.69 6.29
CA GLY A 85 27.67 -9.68 5.60
C GLY A 85 27.77 -10.62 4.41
N GLU A 86 26.66 -11.03 3.79
CA GLU A 86 26.63 -11.92 2.59
C GLU A 86 27.58 -11.44 1.47
N ARG A 87 27.69 -10.12 1.20
CA ARG A 87 28.61 -9.59 0.19
C ARG A 87 30.07 -9.81 0.55
N ARG A 88 30.43 -9.70 1.84
CA ARG A 88 31.78 -9.96 2.34
C ARG A 88 32.13 -11.43 2.23
N TYR A 89 31.21 -12.31 2.60
CA TYR A 89 31.35 -13.77 2.42
C TYR A 89 31.63 -14.14 0.97
N ARG A 90 30.82 -13.61 0.00
CA ARG A 90 31.03 -13.84 -1.44
C ARG A 90 32.34 -13.29 -1.96
N ALA A 91 32.76 -12.12 -1.47
CA ALA A 91 34.07 -11.57 -1.83
C ALA A 91 35.23 -12.50 -1.38
N PHE A 92 35.12 -13.10 -0.19
CA PHE A 92 36.07 -14.09 0.31
C PHE A 92 36.08 -15.39 -0.52
N GLU A 93 34.87 -15.87 -0.93
CA GLU A 93 34.78 -17.00 -1.88
C GLU A 93 35.50 -16.68 -3.20
N LEU A 94 35.29 -15.50 -3.78
CA LEU A 94 35.94 -15.05 -5.02
C LEU A 94 37.45 -14.83 -4.87
N LEU A 95 37.94 -14.53 -3.67
CA LEU A 95 39.37 -14.44 -3.34
C LEU A 95 40.02 -15.82 -3.09
N GLY A 96 39.23 -16.89 -3.05
CA GLY A 96 39.73 -18.21 -2.74
C GLY A 96 40.28 -18.37 -1.31
N ARG A 97 39.83 -17.52 -0.38
CA ARG A 97 40.19 -17.64 1.03
C ARG A 97 39.55 -18.88 1.65
N LYS A 98 40.16 -19.45 2.66
CA LYS A 98 39.64 -20.65 3.34
C LYS A 98 38.81 -20.31 4.56
N GLU A 99 39.13 -19.19 5.22
CA GLU A 99 38.54 -18.77 6.48
C GLU A 99 38.12 -17.29 6.39
N ILE A 100 37.16 -16.88 7.20
CA ILE A 100 36.67 -15.52 7.27
C ILE A 100 36.43 -15.07 8.72
N PRO A 101 36.84 -13.86 9.09
CA PRO A 101 36.56 -13.33 10.42
C PRO A 101 35.06 -13.16 10.63
N ALA A 102 34.53 -13.77 11.69
CA ALA A 102 33.13 -13.81 12.01
C ALA A 102 32.85 -13.56 13.50
N ILE A 103 31.68 -13.02 13.80
CA ILE A 103 31.11 -12.95 15.15
C ILE A 103 29.97 -13.94 15.23
N ILE A 104 30.05 -14.86 16.22
CA ILE A 104 28.99 -15.84 16.46
C ILE A 104 27.96 -15.20 17.42
N LYS A 105 26.71 -15.10 16.96
CA LYS A 105 25.58 -14.65 17.78
C LYS A 105 24.66 -15.84 18.10
N GLU A 106 24.24 -15.89 19.35
CA GLU A 106 23.17 -16.79 19.77
C GLU A 106 21.83 -16.10 19.50
N MET A 107 21.03 -16.70 18.65
CA MET A 107 19.69 -16.23 18.34
C MET A 107 18.79 -17.36 17.87
N THR A 108 17.51 -17.21 18.06
CA THR A 108 16.49 -18.13 17.58
C THR A 108 16.31 -17.99 16.05
N ASP A 109 15.64 -18.95 15.41
CA ASP A 109 15.29 -18.84 13.99
C ASP A 109 14.32 -17.68 13.73
N GLU A 110 13.46 -17.39 14.70
CA GLU A 110 12.54 -16.26 14.68
C GLU A 110 13.27 -14.92 14.64
N GLU A 111 14.22 -14.72 15.53
CA GLU A 111 15.06 -13.51 15.57
C GLU A 111 15.87 -13.35 14.29
N MET A 112 16.46 -14.45 13.76
CA MET A 112 17.20 -14.43 12.51
C MET A 112 16.33 -14.02 11.32
N MET A 113 15.06 -14.46 11.30
CA MET A 113 14.10 -14.09 10.25
C MET A 113 13.71 -12.62 10.34
N ILE A 114 13.41 -12.13 11.55
CA ILE A 114 13.12 -10.70 11.79
C ILE A 114 14.31 -9.85 11.35
N PHE A 115 15.51 -10.25 11.74
CA PHE A 115 16.74 -9.55 11.40
C PHE A 115 16.96 -9.47 9.87
N ALA A 116 16.77 -10.57 9.14
CA ALA A 116 16.90 -10.61 7.69
C ALA A 116 15.91 -9.66 6.99
N VAL A 117 14.69 -9.58 7.51
CA VAL A 117 13.68 -8.64 7.00
C VAL A 117 14.05 -7.20 7.34
N LEU A 118 14.49 -6.92 8.57
CA LEU A 118 14.92 -5.57 8.98
C LEU A 118 16.13 -5.09 8.17
N GLU A 119 17.14 -5.94 7.96
CA GLU A 119 18.30 -5.62 7.11
C GLU A 119 17.85 -5.27 5.68
N ASN A 120 16.96 -6.08 5.11
CA ASN A 120 16.42 -5.81 3.79
C ASN A 120 15.58 -4.53 3.72
N LEU A 121 14.80 -4.22 4.78
CA LEU A 121 14.01 -2.98 4.89
C LEU A 121 14.84 -1.71 5.06
N GLN A 122 16.11 -1.81 5.46
CA GLN A 122 17.03 -0.67 5.57
C GLN A 122 17.68 -0.28 4.24
N ARG A 123 17.40 -1.00 3.16
CA ARG A 123 17.90 -0.67 1.83
C ARG A 123 17.24 0.61 1.32
N GLU A 124 18.05 1.53 0.79
CA GLU A 124 17.59 2.80 0.23
C GLU A 124 16.74 2.64 -1.04
N ASP A 125 16.86 1.49 -1.71
CA ASP A 125 16.26 1.18 -3.01
C ASP A 125 15.05 0.24 -2.92
N LEU A 126 14.50 -0.03 -1.72
CA LEU A 126 13.39 -0.96 -1.53
C LEU A 126 12.07 -0.37 -2.04
N SER A 127 11.43 -1.06 -2.98
CA SER A 127 10.10 -0.65 -3.45
C SER A 127 9.00 -0.89 -2.40
N ALA A 128 7.92 -0.12 -2.48
CA ALA A 128 6.78 -0.27 -1.57
C ALA A 128 6.10 -1.66 -1.68
N LEU A 129 6.22 -2.33 -2.83
CA LEU A 129 5.70 -3.69 -3.02
C LEU A 129 6.61 -4.73 -2.38
N GLU A 130 7.94 -4.64 -2.57
CA GLU A 130 8.90 -5.53 -1.90
C GLU A 130 8.81 -5.41 -0.38
N GLU A 131 8.65 -4.19 0.15
CA GLU A 131 8.39 -3.96 1.57
C GLU A 131 7.12 -4.70 2.04
N SER A 132 6.04 -4.58 1.27
CA SER A 132 4.76 -5.22 1.58
C SER A 132 4.84 -6.75 1.54
N GLU A 133 5.57 -7.31 0.57
CA GLU A 133 5.82 -8.74 0.45
C GLU A 133 6.66 -9.27 1.61
N SER A 134 7.67 -8.52 2.03
CA SER A 134 8.50 -8.84 3.20
C SER A 134 7.67 -8.93 4.47
N TYR A 135 6.74 -7.97 4.68
CA TYR A 135 5.81 -8.00 5.81
C TYR A 135 4.87 -9.20 5.75
N LYS A 136 4.31 -9.48 4.57
CA LYS A 136 3.41 -10.63 4.41
C LYS A 136 4.14 -11.94 4.69
N ASN A 137 5.33 -12.14 4.13
CA ASN A 137 6.13 -13.32 4.33
C ASN A 137 6.48 -13.53 5.81
N LEU A 138 6.81 -12.45 6.53
CA LEU A 138 7.10 -12.52 7.96
C LEU A 138 5.88 -12.93 8.77
N MET A 139 4.71 -12.32 8.47
CA MET A 139 3.44 -12.68 9.10
C MET A 139 3.07 -14.14 8.88
N ASP A 140 3.16 -14.60 7.61
CA ASP A 140 2.78 -15.96 7.24
C ASP A 140 3.70 -17.00 7.89
N LYS A 141 5.02 -16.76 7.93
CA LYS A 141 6.00 -17.70 8.51
C LYS A 141 5.96 -17.77 10.03
N MET A 142 5.65 -16.66 10.67
CA MET A 142 5.66 -16.56 12.13
C MET A 142 4.24 -16.57 12.72
N SER A 143 3.21 -16.72 11.89
CA SER A 143 1.80 -16.68 12.28
C SER A 143 1.43 -15.42 13.09
N LEU A 144 2.04 -14.27 12.75
CA LEU A 144 1.84 -13.00 13.44
C LEU A 144 0.60 -12.26 12.94
N THR A 145 -0.07 -11.58 13.86
CA THR A 145 -1.05 -10.54 13.53
C THR A 145 -0.36 -9.26 13.06
N GLN A 146 -1.10 -8.38 12.36
CA GLN A 146 -0.57 -7.07 11.94
C GLN A 146 -0.12 -6.21 13.13
N GLU A 147 -0.73 -6.38 14.29
CA GLU A 147 -0.41 -5.64 15.49
C GLU A 147 0.89 -6.12 16.12
N GLU A 148 1.08 -7.42 16.22
CA GLU A 148 2.32 -8.03 16.71
C GLU A 148 3.50 -7.71 15.79
N LEU A 149 3.30 -7.81 14.46
CA LEU A 149 4.31 -7.41 13.50
C LEU A 149 4.67 -5.94 13.63
N ALA A 150 3.67 -5.05 13.74
CA ALA A 150 3.89 -3.62 13.92
C ALA A 150 4.72 -3.34 15.19
N LYS A 151 4.39 -3.97 16.30
CA LYS A 151 5.13 -3.88 17.57
C LYS A 151 6.57 -4.37 17.41
N LYS A 152 6.78 -5.55 16.80
CA LYS A 152 8.12 -6.13 16.57
C LYS A 152 9.00 -5.25 15.67
N LEU A 153 8.42 -4.58 14.67
CA LEU A 153 9.16 -3.72 13.73
C LEU A 153 9.22 -2.24 14.12
N GLY A 154 8.67 -1.85 15.28
CA GLY A 154 8.61 -0.45 15.72
C GLY A 154 7.80 0.45 14.76
N LYS A 155 6.85 -0.13 14.01
CA LYS A 155 5.97 0.58 13.08
C LYS A 155 4.57 0.72 13.67
N SER A 156 3.75 1.61 13.12
CA SER A 156 2.35 1.67 13.50
C SER A 156 1.55 0.56 12.79
N ARG A 157 0.52 0.00 13.45
CA ARG A 157 -0.39 -0.96 12.84
C ARG A 157 -1.03 -0.43 11.54
N PRO A 158 -1.48 0.85 11.44
CA PRO A 158 -1.98 1.41 10.19
C PRO A 158 -0.94 1.40 9.06
N TYR A 159 0.35 1.60 9.38
CA TYR A 159 1.43 1.54 8.39
C TYR A 159 1.52 0.15 7.78
N ILE A 160 1.63 -0.89 8.60
CA ILE A 160 1.66 -2.30 8.15
C ILE A 160 0.41 -2.67 7.35
N ALA A 161 -0.78 -2.30 7.86
CA ALA A 161 -2.03 -2.56 7.16
C ALA A 161 -2.07 -1.89 5.76
N ASN A 162 -1.61 -0.66 5.64
CA ASN A 162 -1.55 0.07 4.37
C ASN A 162 -0.54 -0.54 3.39
N SER A 163 0.61 -0.99 3.87
CA SER A 163 1.59 -1.70 3.04
C SER A 163 1.01 -3.01 2.52
N LEU A 164 0.45 -3.85 3.38
CA LEU A 164 -0.17 -5.13 2.99
C LEU A 164 -1.34 -4.96 2.00
N ARG A 165 -2.06 -3.85 2.08
CA ARG A 165 -3.13 -3.55 1.11
C ARG A 165 -2.60 -3.37 -0.30
N LEU A 166 -1.37 -2.89 -0.51
CA LEU A 166 -0.77 -2.72 -1.85
C LEU A 166 -0.68 -4.05 -2.60
N LEU A 167 -0.52 -5.16 -1.90
CA LEU A 167 -0.49 -6.50 -2.50
C LEU A 167 -1.81 -6.90 -3.17
N LYS A 168 -2.92 -6.23 -2.83
CA LYS A 168 -4.27 -6.47 -3.41
C LYS A 168 -4.50 -5.72 -4.73
N LEU A 169 -3.56 -4.87 -5.15
CA LEU A 169 -3.66 -4.14 -6.41
C LEU A 169 -3.65 -5.10 -7.62
N PRO A 170 -4.36 -4.77 -8.70
CA PRO A 170 -4.19 -5.40 -10.00
C PRO A 170 -2.75 -5.34 -10.48
N THR A 171 -2.32 -6.38 -11.23
CA THR A 171 -0.93 -6.52 -11.70
C THR A 171 -0.46 -5.29 -12.50
N GLU A 172 -1.31 -4.74 -13.36
CA GLU A 172 -0.96 -3.54 -14.15
C GLU A 172 -0.66 -2.31 -13.27
N ILE A 173 -1.42 -2.13 -12.19
CA ILE A 173 -1.19 -1.02 -11.26
C ILE A 173 0.07 -1.26 -10.42
N LYS A 174 0.35 -2.52 -10.04
CA LYS A 174 1.61 -2.87 -9.38
C LYS A 174 2.82 -2.53 -10.25
N ASN A 175 2.78 -2.89 -11.53
CA ASN A 175 3.85 -2.56 -12.49
C ASN A 175 4.07 -1.04 -12.60
N LYS A 176 2.98 -0.24 -12.62
CA LYS A 176 3.08 1.23 -12.62
C LYS A 176 3.69 1.79 -11.34
N LEU A 177 3.38 1.18 -10.21
CA LEU A 177 3.97 1.53 -8.91
C LEU A 177 5.46 1.19 -8.85
N GLU A 178 5.87 0.02 -9.32
CA GLU A 178 7.28 -0.40 -9.40
C GLU A 178 8.10 0.46 -10.34
N GLN A 179 7.51 0.87 -11.47
CA GLN A 179 8.13 1.79 -12.42
C GLN A 179 8.20 3.25 -11.91
N GLY A 180 7.63 3.55 -10.73
CA GLY A 180 7.58 4.90 -10.18
C GLY A 180 6.63 5.86 -10.92
N VAL A 181 5.80 5.35 -11.86
CA VAL A 181 4.82 6.16 -12.62
C VAL A 181 3.73 6.71 -11.68
N ILE A 182 3.37 5.94 -10.65
CA ILE A 182 2.48 6.37 -9.57
C ILE A 182 3.16 6.13 -8.23
N SER A 183 2.84 6.96 -7.22
CA SER A 183 3.36 6.78 -5.87
C SER A 183 2.53 5.76 -5.06
N ALA A 184 3.11 5.25 -3.97
CA ALA A 184 2.39 4.38 -3.02
C ALA A 184 1.13 5.06 -2.42
N ALA A 185 1.12 6.39 -2.32
CA ALA A 185 -0.06 7.14 -1.88
C ALA A 185 -1.18 7.10 -2.92
N HIS A 186 -0.87 7.30 -4.22
CA HIS A 186 -1.84 7.10 -5.30
C HIS A 186 -2.40 5.68 -5.28
N ALA A 187 -1.54 4.68 -5.17
CA ALA A 187 -1.91 3.28 -5.13
C ALA A 187 -2.86 2.95 -3.96
N ARG A 188 -2.62 3.51 -2.77
CA ARG A 188 -3.51 3.36 -1.60
C ARG A 188 -4.89 3.99 -1.82
N THR A 189 -4.94 5.15 -2.46
CA THR A 189 -6.22 5.83 -2.77
C THR A 189 -7.03 5.02 -3.78
N LEU A 190 -6.39 4.45 -4.82
CA LEU A 190 -7.04 3.57 -5.78
C LEU A 190 -7.69 2.34 -5.15
N LEU A 191 -7.10 1.78 -4.07
CA LEU A 191 -7.67 0.65 -3.32
C LEU A 191 -8.99 0.94 -2.60
N SER A 192 -9.44 2.19 -2.58
CA SER A 192 -10.78 2.56 -2.10
C SER A 192 -11.87 2.22 -3.11
N LEU A 193 -11.52 2.01 -4.37
CA LEU A 193 -12.43 1.60 -5.44
C LEU A 193 -12.74 0.11 -5.33
N LYS A 194 -14.00 -0.27 -5.59
CA LYS A 194 -14.49 -1.64 -5.33
C LYS A 194 -14.13 -2.66 -6.42
N THR A 195 -13.84 -2.22 -7.64
CA THR A 195 -13.62 -3.11 -8.77
C THR A 195 -12.26 -2.87 -9.42
N LYS A 196 -11.64 -3.94 -9.93
CA LYS A 196 -10.38 -3.86 -10.68
C LYS A 196 -10.48 -2.88 -11.84
N LYS A 197 -11.56 -2.96 -12.62
CA LYS A 197 -11.80 -2.10 -13.79
C LYS A 197 -11.80 -0.62 -13.39
N ALA A 198 -12.52 -0.25 -12.32
CA ALA A 198 -12.52 1.13 -11.83
C ALA A 198 -11.13 1.58 -11.36
N MET A 199 -10.36 0.70 -10.72
CA MET A 199 -8.99 1.02 -10.31
C MET A 199 -8.10 1.30 -11.53
N GLU A 200 -8.19 0.49 -12.59
CA GLU A 200 -7.41 0.62 -13.82
C GLU A 200 -7.79 1.88 -14.61
N GLU A 201 -9.09 2.15 -14.77
CA GLU A 201 -9.60 3.36 -15.43
C GLU A 201 -9.15 4.64 -14.72
N VAL A 202 -9.28 4.67 -13.38
CA VAL A 202 -8.86 5.83 -12.58
C VAL A 202 -7.33 5.96 -12.56
N CYS A 203 -6.59 4.85 -12.53
CA CYS A 203 -5.13 4.86 -12.63
C CYS A 203 -4.67 5.48 -13.96
N ALA A 204 -5.30 5.09 -15.08
CA ALA A 204 -5.01 5.70 -16.39
C ALA A 204 -5.26 7.20 -16.40
N LEU A 205 -6.37 7.64 -15.79
CA LEU A 205 -6.71 9.05 -15.66
C LEU A 205 -5.68 9.82 -14.81
N VAL A 206 -5.19 9.22 -13.71
CA VAL A 206 -4.15 9.81 -12.86
C VAL A 206 -2.88 10.07 -13.63
N ILE A 207 -2.48 9.12 -14.49
CA ILE A 207 -1.26 9.22 -15.30
C ILE A 207 -1.44 10.27 -16.40
N ASP A 208 -2.55 10.22 -17.14
CA ASP A 208 -2.86 11.14 -18.24
C ASP A 208 -2.90 12.60 -17.76
N ARG A 209 -3.60 12.87 -16.66
CA ARG A 209 -3.76 14.22 -16.10
C ARG A 209 -2.67 14.62 -15.12
N LYS A 210 -1.70 13.76 -14.83
CA LYS A 210 -0.65 13.97 -13.82
C LYS A 210 -1.21 14.44 -12.49
N MET A 211 -2.30 13.80 -12.04
CA MET A 211 -3.02 14.18 -10.83
C MET A 211 -2.13 14.02 -9.60
N SER A 212 -2.21 14.98 -8.70
CA SER A 212 -1.66 14.85 -7.36
C SER A 212 -2.49 13.86 -6.51
N VAL A 213 -1.91 13.36 -5.42
CA VAL A 213 -2.62 12.46 -4.49
C VAL A 213 -3.91 13.10 -3.98
N ARG A 214 -3.88 14.40 -3.68
CA ARG A 214 -5.02 15.14 -3.16
C ARG A 214 -6.16 15.26 -4.19
N GLU A 215 -5.83 15.54 -5.44
CA GLU A 215 -6.81 15.58 -6.53
C GLU A 215 -7.45 14.22 -6.76
N LEU A 216 -6.64 13.14 -6.68
CA LEU A 216 -7.15 11.78 -6.76
C LEU A 216 -8.08 11.45 -5.59
N GLU A 217 -7.73 11.82 -4.36
CA GLU A 217 -8.60 11.62 -3.18
C GLU A 217 -9.94 12.32 -3.34
N GLU A 218 -9.94 13.58 -3.80
CA GLU A 218 -11.18 14.34 -4.08
C GLU A 218 -12.00 13.69 -5.19
N TYR A 219 -11.34 13.21 -6.26
CA TYR A 219 -12.00 12.54 -7.37
C TYR A 219 -12.67 11.23 -6.92
N VAL A 220 -11.93 10.38 -6.20
CA VAL A 220 -12.45 9.12 -5.67
C VAL A 220 -13.57 9.37 -4.66
N ALA A 221 -13.45 10.38 -3.80
CA ALA A 221 -14.51 10.75 -2.86
C ALA A 221 -15.80 11.17 -3.57
N LYS A 222 -15.70 11.87 -4.71
CA LYS A 222 -16.87 12.23 -5.55
C LYS A 222 -17.50 11.00 -6.20
N LEU A 223 -16.68 10.04 -6.68
CA LEU A 223 -17.16 8.78 -7.27
C LEU A 223 -17.87 7.89 -6.25
N LEU A 224 -17.37 7.85 -5.01
CA LEU A 224 -17.91 7.03 -3.93
C LEU A 224 -19.11 7.65 -3.22
N LYS A 225 -19.35 8.96 -3.39
CA LYS A 225 -20.58 9.58 -2.86
C LYS A 225 -21.78 8.90 -3.50
N PRO A 226 -22.72 8.35 -2.70
CA PRO A 226 -23.98 7.88 -3.25
C PRO A 226 -24.56 9.01 -4.09
N LYS A 227 -24.96 8.76 -5.34
CA LYS A 227 -25.84 9.70 -6.03
C LYS A 227 -27.00 9.94 -5.08
N GLU A 228 -27.10 11.13 -4.55
CA GLU A 228 -28.32 11.52 -3.82
C GLU A 228 -29.47 11.26 -4.78
N ILE A 229 -30.17 10.17 -4.58
CA ILE A 229 -31.51 10.01 -5.11
C ILE A 229 -32.26 11.16 -4.44
N LYS A 230 -32.43 12.28 -5.15
CA LYS A 230 -33.29 13.35 -4.69
C LYS A 230 -34.63 12.67 -4.42
N LYS A 231 -34.90 12.38 -3.13
CA LYS A 231 -36.23 11.91 -2.74
C LYS A 231 -37.18 12.90 -3.34
N PRO A 232 -38.20 12.48 -4.13
CA PRO A 232 -39.21 13.39 -4.62
C PRO A 232 -39.70 14.13 -3.38
N LYS A 233 -39.65 15.47 -3.43
CA LYS A 233 -40.17 16.28 -2.33
C LYS A 233 -41.62 15.80 -2.15
N ALA A 234 -41.98 15.45 -0.91
CA ALA A 234 -43.37 15.12 -0.61
C ALA A 234 -44.22 16.25 -1.20
N LYS A 235 -45.06 15.90 -2.18
CA LYS A 235 -46.00 16.86 -2.77
C LYS A 235 -46.95 17.28 -1.67
N ASP A 236 -47.34 18.53 -1.69
CA ASP A 236 -48.39 19.01 -0.82
C ASP A 236 -49.66 18.16 -1.08
N ILE A 237 -50.25 17.63 -0.02
CA ILE A 237 -51.42 16.74 -0.11
C ILE A 237 -52.54 17.40 -0.90
N PHE A 238 -52.70 18.72 -0.75
CA PHE A 238 -53.65 19.50 -1.51
C PHE A 238 -53.36 19.51 -3.03
N ILE A 239 -52.09 19.63 -3.41
CA ILE A 239 -51.67 19.59 -4.83
C ILE A 239 -51.90 18.21 -5.42
N GLU A 240 -51.62 17.14 -4.66
CA GLU A 240 -51.85 15.77 -5.08
C GLU A 240 -53.33 15.46 -5.27
N GLU A 241 -54.17 15.98 -4.39
CA GLU A 241 -55.62 15.89 -4.55
C GLU A 241 -56.12 16.63 -5.79
N GLN A 242 -55.66 17.83 -6.07
CA GLN A 242 -56.00 18.57 -7.27
C GLN A 242 -55.48 17.91 -8.56
N GLU A 243 -54.30 17.34 -8.55
CA GLU A 243 -53.80 16.51 -9.68
C GLU A 243 -54.74 15.34 -9.96
N ASN A 244 -55.18 14.64 -8.91
CA ASN A 244 -56.04 13.48 -9.04
C ASN A 244 -57.46 13.90 -9.55
N ASN A 245 -57.98 15.04 -9.12
CA ASN A 245 -59.22 15.58 -9.60
C ASN A 245 -59.16 15.94 -11.08
N LEU A 246 -58.12 16.65 -11.50
CA LEU A 246 -57.85 17.00 -12.89
C LEU A 246 -57.61 15.78 -13.77
N LYS A 247 -56.95 14.76 -13.30
CA LYS A 247 -56.79 13.50 -14.02
C LYS A 247 -58.10 12.81 -14.29
N LYS A 248 -59.01 12.81 -13.31
CA LYS A 248 -60.35 12.23 -13.47
C LYS A 248 -61.17 13.00 -14.46
N LEU A 249 -61.12 14.33 -14.42
CA LEU A 249 -61.89 15.23 -15.30
C LEU A 249 -61.39 15.16 -16.75
N LEU A 250 -60.08 15.21 -16.95
CA LEU A 250 -59.45 15.28 -18.27
C LEU A 250 -59.18 13.93 -18.89
N GLY A 251 -59.23 12.84 -18.09
CA GLY A 251 -59.00 11.46 -18.56
C GLY A 251 -57.57 11.20 -19.01
N THR A 252 -56.61 12.08 -18.64
CA THR A 252 -55.19 11.95 -19.02
C THR A 252 -54.27 12.29 -17.86
N SER A 253 -52.97 12.10 -18.06
CA SER A 253 -51.95 12.42 -17.06
C SER A 253 -51.80 13.95 -16.87
N VAL A 254 -51.98 14.39 -15.62
CA VAL A 254 -51.80 15.78 -15.23
C VAL A 254 -50.77 15.91 -14.12
N THR A 255 -49.86 16.85 -14.27
CA THR A 255 -48.82 17.16 -13.28
C THR A 255 -48.83 18.61 -12.90
N ILE A 256 -48.94 18.91 -11.60
CA ILE A 256 -48.87 20.27 -11.07
C ILE A 256 -47.51 20.48 -10.43
N LYS A 257 -46.75 21.44 -10.95
CA LYS A 257 -45.46 21.85 -10.41
C LYS A 257 -45.58 23.24 -9.78
N GLN A 258 -45.51 23.33 -8.46
CA GLN A 258 -45.59 24.58 -7.72
C GLN A 258 -44.27 24.90 -7.01
N SER A 259 -43.84 26.16 -7.12
CA SER A 259 -42.65 26.66 -6.42
C SER A 259 -43.02 27.20 -5.02
N ARG A 260 -42.01 27.47 -4.17
CA ARG A 260 -42.20 28.04 -2.82
C ARG A 260 -42.97 29.36 -2.81
N ASN A 261 -42.95 30.12 -3.91
CA ASN A 261 -43.63 31.42 -4.06
C ASN A 261 -45.08 31.26 -4.60
N LYS A 262 -45.64 30.06 -4.46
CA LYS A 262 -47.00 29.73 -4.95
C LYS A 262 -47.21 29.90 -6.47
N LYS A 263 -46.14 30.20 -7.23
CA LYS A 263 -46.18 30.20 -8.70
C LYS A 263 -45.96 28.79 -9.19
N GLY A 264 -46.66 28.38 -10.24
CA GLY A 264 -46.55 27.04 -10.77
C GLY A 264 -47.00 26.91 -12.20
N LYS A 265 -46.95 25.69 -12.72
CA LYS A 265 -47.48 25.30 -14.01
C LYS A 265 -48.20 23.97 -13.88
N ILE A 266 -49.24 23.81 -14.70
CA ILE A 266 -49.96 22.56 -14.88
C ILE A 266 -49.53 22.02 -16.23
N GLU A 267 -49.03 20.80 -16.26
CA GLU A 267 -48.65 20.06 -17.46
C GLU A 267 -49.68 18.96 -17.67
N ILE A 268 -50.30 18.95 -18.84
CA ILE A 268 -51.30 17.97 -19.28
C ILE A 268 -50.69 17.22 -20.45
N GLU A 269 -50.57 15.90 -20.33
CA GLU A 269 -50.07 15.06 -21.39
C GLU A 269 -51.23 14.60 -22.29
N PHE A 270 -50.99 14.53 -23.59
CA PHE A 270 -51.93 13.98 -24.58
C PHE A 270 -51.14 13.10 -25.56
N LYS A 271 -51.80 12.04 -26.09
CA LYS A 271 -51.17 11.03 -26.94
C LYS A 271 -51.26 11.38 -28.43
N ASP A 272 -52.34 12.04 -28.82
CA ASP A 272 -52.68 12.39 -30.21
C ASP A 272 -53.47 13.66 -30.31
N ASN A 273 -53.78 14.12 -31.56
CA ASN A 273 -54.47 15.33 -31.81
C ASN A 273 -55.96 15.30 -31.40
N ASP A 274 -56.57 14.13 -31.46
CA ASP A 274 -57.99 13.92 -31.07
C ASP A 274 -58.14 14.08 -29.55
N GLU A 275 -57.19 13.55 -28.78
CA GLU A 275 -57.15 13.75 -27.32
C GLU A 275 -56.90 15.22 -26.96
N PHE A 276 -56.00 15.88 -27.71
CA PHE A 276 -55.77 17.31 -27.55
C PHE A 276 -57.06 18.14 -27.80
N GLU A 277 -57.77 17.94 -28.92
CA GLU A 277 -59.00 18.62 -29.22
C GLU A 277 -60.09 18.38 -28.18
N ARG A 278 -60.21 17.11 -27.69
CA ARG A 278 -61.12 16.74 -26.60
C ARG A 278 -60.81 17.53 -25.31
N ILE A 279 -59.52 17.65 -24.95
CA ILE A 279 -59.07 18.39 -23.76
C ILE A 279 -59.40 19.88 -23.93
N ILE A 280 -59.11 20.47 -25.11
CA ILE A 280 -59.41 21.88 -25.40
C ILE A 280 -60.90 22.16 -25.39
N SER A 281 -61.75 21.22 -25.87
CA SER A 281 -63.20 21.41 -25.84
C SER A 281 -63.73 21.56 -24.41
N LEU A 282 -63.18 20.77 -23.46
CA LEU A 282 -63.58 20.86 -22.05
C LEU A 282 -63.27 22.22 -21.39
N PHE A 283 -62.36 23.01 -21.97
CA PHE A 283 -62.08 24.40 -21.51
C PHE A 283 -62.93 25.47 -22.24
N LYS A 284 -63.74 25.07 -23.27
CA LYS A 284 -64.53 26.01 -24.05
C LYS A 284 -66.04 25.97 -23.69
N ASP A 285 -66.44 24.97 -22.92
CA ASP A 285 -67.86 24.77 -22.53
C ASP A 285 -68.19 25.46 -21.19
N GLU A 286 -67.70 26.74 -20.99
CA GLU A 286 -68.19 27.71 -20.00
C GLU A 286 -68.73 28.96 -20.67
#